data_df083cca239698b8dc438a1a1c77c884
#
_entry.id   df083cca239698b8dc438a1a1c77c884
#
_cell.length_a   1.000
_cell.length_b   1.000
_cell.length_c   1.000
_cell.angle_alpha   90.00
_cell.angle_beta   90.00
_cell.angle_gamma   90.00
#
_symmetry.space_group_name_H-M   'P 1'
#
loop_
_entity.id
_entity.type
_entity.pdbx_description
1 polymer ?
#
loop_
_entity_poly.entity_id
_entity_poly.type
_entity_poly.pdbx_seq_one_letter_code
_entity_poly.pdbx_strand_id
1 'polypeptide(L)'
;MKIELCIEDIQRKSKPNSDEVRMIQNVLYKKIKKKEIDGIAESIAVNGKTSMLATYFETGEFSERIHSINFKQQQLIMLDFDNSKVDIEKYGITTYDYVRNHDFIKQNACFMYRTFSDKEAIVDKFRVVFVLNESVKDYLLIGNIYTKLFRLFPS
;
A
#
# COMPACT_ATOMS: atom_id res chain seq x y z
N MET A 1 4.63 -11.11 -15.22
CA MET A 1 3.51 -11.54 -14.33
C MET A 1 2.59 -10.33 -14.11
N LYS A 2 1.31 -10.46 -14.44
CA LYS A 2 0.32 -9.38 -14.26
C LYS A 2 -0.39 -9.53 -12.92
N ILE A 3 -0.42 -8.46 -12.16
CA ILE A 3 -1.01 -8.38 -10.83
C ILE A 3 -2.32 -7.59 -10.90
N GLU A 4 -3.37 -8.12 -10.28
CA GLU A 4 -4.69 -7.48 -10.21
C GLU A 4 -4.78 -6.61 -8.95
N LEU A 5 -5.13 -5.34 -9.13
CA LEU A 5 -5.35 -4.37 -8.05
C LEU A 5 -6.30 -3.26 -8.54
N CYS A 6 -6.73 -2.38 -7.63
CA CYS A 6 -7.50 -1.20 -8.01
C CYS A 6 -6.56 0.00 -8.11
N ILE A 7 -6.60 0.71 -9.24
CA ILE A 7 -5.83 1.95 -9.48
C ILE A 7 -6.71 2.97 -10.18
N GLU A 8 -6.72 4.21 -9.68
CA GLU A 8 -7.36 5.33 -10.36
C GLU A 8 -6.61 5.73 -11.64
N ASP A 9 -7.28 6.45 -12.53
CA ASP A 9 -6.67 6.95 -13.77
C ASP A 9 -5.98 8.30 -13.57
N ILE A 10 -6.32 9.04 -12.51
CA ILE A 10 -5.86 10.39 -12.24
C ILE A 10 -4.44 10.37 -11.69
N GLN A 11 -3.53 11.06 -12.40
CA GLN A 11 -2.19 11.37 -11.91
C GLN A 11 -2.26 12.51 -10.90
N ARG A 12 -1.53 12.37 -9.77
CA ARG A 12 -1.51 13.37 -8.72
C ARG A 12 -0.09 13.88 -8.46
N LYS A 13 -0.01 15.18 -8.15
CA LYS A 13 1.24 15.85 -7.76
C LYS A 13 1.29 16.19 -6.27
N SER A 14 0.17 16.03 -5.58
CA SER A 14 0.02 16.28 -4.13
C SER A 14 -0.95 15.28 -3.51
N LYS A 15 -0.93 15.21 -2.18
CA LYS A 15 -1.88 14.39 -1.41
C LYS A 15 -3.31 14.90 -1.65
N PRO A 16 -4.28 14.02 -1.96
CA PRO A 16 -5.68 14.42 -2.05
C PRO A 16 -6.21 14.88 -0.68
N ASN A 17 -7.08 15.88 -0.69
CA ASN A 17 -7.78 16.32 0.52
C ASN A 17 -8.85 15.31 0.98
N SER A 18 -9.48 15.56 2.13
CA SER A 18 -10.45 14.62 2.73
C SER A 18 -11.66 14.34 1.85
N ASP A 19 -12.17 15.35 1.13
CA ASP A 19 -13.32 15.20 0.25
C ASP A 19 -12.96 14.41 -1.00
N GLU A 20 -11.79 14.70 -1.59
CA GLU A 20 -11.24 13.91 -2.71
C GLU A 20 -11.02 12.46 -2.30
N VAL A 21 -10.46 12.19 -1.12
CA VAL A 21 -10.27 10.82 -0.60
C VAL A 21 -11.60 10.08 -0.53
N ARG A 22 -12.64 10.72 -0.01
CA ARG A 22 -13.98 10.11 0.06
C ARG A 22 -14.54 9.78 -1.33
N MET A 23 -14.42 10.73 -2.28
CA MET A 23 -14.85 10.50 -3.67
C MET A 23 -14.08 9.36 -4.33
N ILE A 24 -12.75 9.31 -4.13
CA ILE A 24 -11.90 8.26 -4.67
C ILE A 24 -12.32 6.89 -4.11
N GLN A 25 -12.48 6.77 -2.79
CA GLN A 25 -12.87 5.53 -2.14
C GLN A 25 -14.18 4.96 -2.67
N ASN A 26 -15.15 5.81 -3.00
CA ASN A 26 -16.45 5.40 -3.53
C ASN A 26 -16.38 4.76 -4.92
N VAL A 27 -15.34 5.00 -5.69
CA VAL A 27 -15.21 4.51 -7.07
C VAL A 27 -14.00 3.61 -7.29
N LEU A 28 -13.00 3.68 -6.42
CA LEU A 28 -11.72 2.99 -6.62
C LEU A 28 -11.85 1.47 -6.70
N TYR A 29 -12.73 0.87 -5.90
CA TYR A 29 -12.98 -0.58 -5.91
C TYR A 29 -13.45 -1.11 -7.28
N LYS A 30 -14.03 -0.26 -8.12
CA LYS A 30 -14.44 -0.59 -9.51
C LYS A 30 -13.32 -0.44 -10.52
N LYS A 31 -12.22 0.21 -10.15
CA LYS A 31 -11.07 0.49 -11.02
C LYS A 31 -10.05 -0.65 -11.02
N ILE A 32 -10.54 -1.89 -11.17
CA ILE A 32 -9.70 -3.09 -11.22
C ILE A 32 -8.88 -3.07 -12.50
N LYS A 33 -7.56 -3.26 -12.36
CA LYS A 33 -6.60 -3.35 -13.46
C LYS A 33 -5.62 -4.49 -13.23
N LYS A 34 -5.12 -5.04 -14.33
CA LYS A 34 -4.01 -6.00 -14.32
C LYS A 34 -2.78 -5.36 -14.93
N LYS A 35 -1.72 -5.21 -14.17
CA LYS A 35 -0.48 -4.55 -14.57
C LYS A 35 0.75 -5.39 -14.21
N GLU A 36 1.80 -5.25 -14.98
CA GLU A 36 3.16 -5.69 -14.59
C GLU A 36 3.67 -4.82 -13.43
N ILE A 37 4.61 -5.35 -12.65
CA ILE A 37 5.12 -4.66 -11.45
C ILE A 37 5.73 -3.29 -11.77
N ASP A 38 6.45 -3.15 -12.86
CA ASP A 38 7.05 -1.88 -13.28
C ASP A 38 5.97 -0.83 -13.58
N GLY A 39 4.89 -1.24 -14.25
CA GLY A 39 3.75 -0.36 -14.52
C GLY A 39 2.96 0.02 -13.26
N ILE A 40 2.99 -0.83 -12.22
CA ILE A 40 2.42 -0.52 -10.90
C ILE A 40 3.32 0.48 -10.19
N ALA A 41 4.63 0.25 -10.15
CA ALA A 41 5.61 1.16 -9.55
C ALA A 41 5.53 2.55 -10.18
N GLU A 42 5.51 2.64 -11.52
CA GLU A 42 5.33 3.89 -12.24
C GLU A 42 4.00 4.58 -11.87
N SER A 43 2.90 3.84 -11.85
CA SER A 43 1.58 4.40 -11.54
C SER A 43 1.52 4.98 -10.13
N ILE A 44 2.02 4.27 -9.13
CA ILE A 44 1.90 4.64 -7.72
C ILE A 44 3.03 5.56 -7.28
N ALA A 45 4.28 5.17 -7.51
CA ALA A 45 5.44 5.87 -6.97
C ALA A 45 5.83 7.11 -7.80
N VAL A 46 5.66 7.09 -9.12
CA VAL A 46 6.02 8.20 -10.00
C VAL A 46 4.83 9.10 -10.27
N ASN A 47 3.71 8.53 -10.68
CA ASN A 47 2.53 9.28 -11.09
C ASN A 47 1.57 9.61 -9.95
N GLY A 48 1.82 9.12 -8.73
CA GLY A 48 1.04 9.42 -7.53
C GLY A 48 -0.42 8.97 -7.60
N LYS A 49 -0.72 7.95 -8.40
CA LYS A 49 -2.10 7.44 -8.53
C LYS A 49 -2.52 6.73 -7.26
N THR A 50 -3.73 6.99 -6.80
CA THR A 50 -4.29 6.28 -5.65
C THR A 50 -4.60 4.84 -6.02
N SER A 51 -4.29 3.93 -5.12
CA SER A 51 -4.48 2.50 -5.32
C SER A 51 -5.06 1.82 -4.09
N MET A 52 -5.73 0.69 -4.32
CA MET A 52 -6.11 -0.28 -3.30
C MET A 52 -5.57 -1.64 -3.74
N LEU A 53 -4.73 -2.25 -2.91
CA LEU A 53 -3.98 -3.46 -3.28
C LEU A 53 -4.85 -4.71 -3.35
N ALA A 54 -5.86 -4.78 -2.49
CA ALA A 54 -6.87 -5.81 -2.52
C ALA A 54 -7.94 -5.53 -3.58
N THR A 55 -8.52 -6.58 -4.13
CA THR A 55 -9.75 -6.50 -4.91
C THR A 55 -10.88 -7.21 -4.18
N TYR A 56 -12.12 -6.80 -4.44
CA TYR A 56 -13.32 -7.26 -3.77
C TYR A 56 -14.38 -7.67 -4.79
N PHE A 57 -15.26 -8.60 -4.42
CA PHE A 57 -16.44 -8.89 -5.20
C PHE A 57 -17.42 -7.72 -5.14
N GLU A 58 -18.05 -7.40 -6.25
CA GLU A 58 -19.03 -6.33 -6.30
C GLU A 58 -20.36 -6.81 -5.71
N THR A 59 -20.59 -6.43 -4.45
CA THR A 59 -21.81 -6.72 -3.70
C THR A 59 -22.21 -5.52 -2.85
N GLY A 60 -23.51 -5.26 -2.68
CA GLY A 60 -24.06 -4.32 -1.71
C GLY A 60 -23.54 -2.87 -1.76
N GLU A 61 -23.65 -2.19 -0.64
CA GLU A 61 -23.16 -0.83 -0.39
C GLU A 61 -21.62 -0.79 -0.30
N PHE A 62 -21.03 0.41 -0.44
CA PHE A 62 -19.56 0.57 -0.38
C PHE A 62 -18.94 0.01 0.90
N SER A 63 -19.55 0.27 2.05
CA SER A 63 -19.09 -0.22 3.36
C SER A 63 -19.08 -1.74 3.45
N GLU A 64 -19.98 -2.41 2.78
CA GLU A 64 -20.05 -3.88 2.72
C GLU A 64 -19.03 -4.45 1.74
N ARG A 65 -18.70 -3.73 0.66
CA ARG A 65 -17.82 -4.20 -0.41
C ARG A 65 -16.37 -4.38 0.04
N ILE A 66 -15.87 -3.49 0.88
CA ILE A 66 -14.51 -3.59 1.42
C ILE A 66 -14.43 -4.43 2.70
N HIS A 67 -15.53 -5.08 3.07
CA HIS A 67 -15.55 -5.98 4.21
C HIS A 67 -14.83 -7.31 3.86
N SER A 68 -14.25 -7.95 4.88
CA SER A 68 -13.56 -9.23 4.73
C SER A 68 -14.36 -10.31 4.00
N ILE A 69 -15.69 -10.31 4.15
CA ILE A 69 -16.59 -11.26 3.50
C ILE A 69 -16.61 -11.12 1.98
N ASN A 70 -16.32 -9.92 1.47
CA ASN A 70 -16.32 -9.62 0.04
C ASN A 70 -14.91 -9.60 -0.55
N PHE A 71 -13.89 -9.92 0.25
CA PHE A 71 -12.50 -9.98 -0.19
C PHE A 71 -12.34 -11.01 -1.32
N LYS A 72 -11.76 -10.57 -2.43
CA LYS A 72 -11.53 -11.42 -3.60
C LYS A 72 -10.09 -11.95 -3.61
N GLN A 73 -9.13 -11.05 -3.58
CA GLN A 73 -7.71 -11.43 -3.58
C GLN A 73 -6.79 -10.23 -3.29
N GLN A 74 -5.56 -10.53 -2.92
CA GLN A 74 -4.45 -9.58 -2.84
C GLN A 74 -3.14 -10.29 -3.15
N GLN A 75 -2.29 -9.67 -3.96
CA GLN A 75 -0.96 -10.19 -4.29
C GLN A 75 0.17 -9.20 -3.94
N LEU A 76 -0.15 -7.95 -3.72
CA LEU A 76 0.79 -6.94 -3.25
C LEU A 76 0.64 -6.70 -1.76
N ILE A 77 1.76 -6.57 -1.07
CA ILE A 77 1.83 -6.15 0.33
C ILE A 77 2.56 -4.81 0.38
N MET A 78 2.01 -3.84 1.11
CA MET A 78 2.60 -2.52 1.26
C MET A 78 2.74 -2.18 2.73
N LEU A 79 3.97 -1.99 3.20
CA LEU A 79 4.24 -1.45 4.53
C LEU A 79 4.32 0.07 4.44
N ASP A 80 3.55 0.76 5.28
CA ASP A 80 3.52 2.22 5.37
C ASP A 80 4.29 2.68 6.61
N PHE A 81 5.37 3.41 6.41
CA PHE A 81 6.20 4.00 7.47
C PHE A 81 5.85 5.48 7.55
N ASP A 82 4.89 5.82 8.41
CA ASP A 82 4.39 7.19 8.57
C ASP A 82 5.16 7.99 9.63
N ASN A 83 5.87 7.32 10.53
CA ASN A 83 6.59 7.96 11.64
C ASN A 83 5.70 8.98 12.35
N SER A 84 4.49 8.57 12.72
CA SER A 84 3.58 9.42 13.49
C SER A 84 4.15 9.74 14.88
N LYS A 85 3.64 10.77 15.55
CA LYS A 85 4.10 11.08 16.91
C LYS A 85 3.96 9.88 17.86
N VAL A 86 2.86 9.14 17.74
CA VAL A 86 2.60 7.93 18.56
C VAL A 86 3.61 6.83 18.25
N ASP A 87 3.94 6.63 16.97
CA ASP A 87 4.93 5.63 16.57
C ASP A 87 6.33 6.02 17.06
N ILE A 88 6.70 7.30 16.94
CA ILE A 88 7.99 7.80 17.40
C ILE A 88 8.13 7.66 18.92
N GLU A 89 7.09 7.99 19.68
CA GLU A 89 7.10 7.87 21.14
C GLU A 89 7.21 6.40 21.59
N LYS A 90 6.58 5.50 20.87
CA LYS A 90 6.56 4.07 21.21
C LYS A 90 7.76 3.31 20.69
N TYR A 91 8.23 3.65 19.50
CA TYR A 91 9.16 2.82 18.75
C TYR A 91 10.40 3.55 18.23
N GLY A 92 10.48 4.84 18.35
CA GLY A 92 11.53 5.65 17.75
C GLY A 92 11.29 5.92 16.25
N ILE A 93 12.23 6.63 15.64
CA ILE A 93 12.14 6.99 14.21
C ILE A 93 12.72 5.87 13.36
N THR A 94 11.92 5.37 12.41
CA THR A 94 12.38 4.43 11.40
C THR A 94 12.72 5.19 10.11
N THR A 95 14.00 5.27 9.76
CA THR A 95 14.43 6.03 8.58
C THR A 95 14.31 5.23 7.28
N TYR A 96 14.15 5.94 6.16
CA TYR A 96 14.17 5.36 4.82
C TYR A 96 15.44 4.56 4.55
N ASP A 97 16.60 5.14 4.90
CA ASP A 97 17.90 4.50 4.66
C ASP A 97 18.12 3.27 5.53
N TYR A 98 17.65 3.26 6.77
CA TYR A 98 17.71 2.07 7.63
C TYR A 98 16.92 0.91 6.99
N VAL A 99 15.68 1.16 6.60
CA VAL A 99 14.82 0.12 5.99
C VAL A 99 15.37 -0.32 4.65
N ARG A 100 15.79 0.60 3.78
CA ARG A 100 16.41 0.30 2.48
C ARG A 100 17.64 -0.59 2.61
N ASN A 101 18.42 -0.42 3.66
CA ASN A 101 19.66 -1.18 3.88
C ASN A 101 19.45 -2.50 4.62
N HIS A 102 18.26 -2.78 5.11
CA HIS A 102 17.93 -4.03 5.76
C HIS A 102 17.99 -5.21 4.78
N ASP A 103 18.68 -6.30 5.12
CA ASP A 103 18.95 -7.42 4.20
C ASP A 103 17.68 -8.06 3.65
N PHE A 104 16.66 -8.23 4.49
CA PHE A 104 15.38 -8.77 4.03
C PHE A 104 14.73 -7.87 2.98
N ILE A 105 14.80 -6.56 3.13
CA ILE A 105 14.25 -5.59 2.16
C ILE A 105 15.01 -5.67 0.84
N LYS A 106 16.34 -5.67 0.88
CA LYS A 106 17.18 -5.80 -0.33
C LYS A 106 16.88 -7.05 -1.14
N GLN A 107 16.54 -8.14 -0.46
CA GLN A 107 16.29 -9.43 -1.09
C GLN A 107 14.84 -9.62 -1.57
N ASN A 108 13.87 -8.99 -0.94
CA ASN A 108 12.46 -9.33 -1.11
C ASN A 108 11.55 -8.17 -1.53
N ALA A 109 11.92 -6.91 -1.28
CA ALA A 109 11.11 -5.78 -1.70
C ALA A 109 11.22 -5.56 -3.21
N CYS A 110 10.08 -5.25 -3.85
CA CYS A 110 10.06 -4.93 -5.27
C CYS A 110 10.43 -3.48 -5.53
N PHE A 111 9.87 -2.57 -4.74
CA PHE A 111 10.22 -1.15 -4.78
C PHE A 111 9.88 -0.45 -3.47
N MET A 112 10.51 0.72 -3.29
CA MET A 112 10.24 1.63 -2.19
C MET A 112 10.04 3.03 -2.75
N TYR A 113 9.21 3.84 -2.10
CA TYR A 113 9.01 5.23 -2.49
C TYR A 113 8.62 6.12 -1.32
N ARG A 114 8.98 7.42 -1.42
CA ARG A 114 8.57 8.45 -0.46
C ARG A 114 7.14 8.90 -0.77
N THR A 115 6.32 9.08 0.27
CA THR A 115 4.93 9.52 0.10
C THR A 115 4.87 11.05 -0.14
N PHE A 116 3.71 11.56 -0.56
CA PHE A 116 3.52 13.01 -0.68
C PHE A 116 3.76 13.76 0.62
N SER A 117 3.43 13.15 1.75
CA SER A 117 3.62 13.73 3.08
C SER A 117 5.09 13.82 3.50
N ASP A 118 6.00 13.12 2.84
CA ASP A 118 7.44 13.17 3.13
C ASP A 118 8.05 14.56 2.85
N LYS A 119 7.55 15.27 1.83
CA LYS A 119 8.06 16.59 1.46
C LYS A 119 7.85 17.68 2.52
N GLU A 120 6.85 17.49 3.38
CA GLU A 120 6.45 18.44 4.43
C GLU A 120 6.84 17.94 5.83
N ALA A 121 7.34 16.71 5.93
CA ALA A 121 7.63 16.07 7.19
C ALA A 121 9.06 16.34 7.66
N ILE A 122 9.23 16.48 8.98
CA ILE A 122 10.53 16.52 9.65
C ILE A 122 11.19 15.12 9.64
N VAL A 123 10.38 14.08 9.50
CA VAL A 123 10.78 12.67 9.52
C VAL A 123 10.38 11.97 8.23
N ASP A 124 11.11 10.93 7.86
CA ASP A 124 10.83 10.14 6.65
C ASP A 124 9.42 9.55 6.66
N LYS A 125 8.70 9.69 5.53
CA LYS A 125 7.41 9.03 5.27
C LYS A 125 7.47 8.29 3.95
N PHE A 126 7.43 6.96 4.01
CA PHE A 126 7.68 6.14 2.84
C PHE A 126 6.93 4.80 2.90
N ARG A 127 6.92 4.12 1.77
CA ARG A 127 6.32 2.81 1.62
C ARG A 127 7.27 1.80 1.01
N VAL A 128 7.11 0.54 1.43
CA VAL A 128 7.82 -0.62 0.89
C VAL A 128 6.81 -1.58 0.32
N VAL A 129 7.01 -2.00 -0.92
CA VAL A 129 6.08 -2.89 -1.63
C VAL A 129 6.73 -4.22 -1.92
N PHE A 130 6.02 -5.30 -1.58
CA PHE A 130 6.38 -6.69 -1.85
C PHE A 130 5.35 -7.31 -2.80
N VAL A 131 5.81 -8.26 -3.61
CA VAL A 131 4.96 -9.10 -4.45
C VAL A 131 4.99 -10.52 -3.91
N LEU A 132 3.83 -11.10 -3.69
CA LEU A 132 3.69 -12.51 -3.36
C LEU A 132 3.77 -13.34 -4.65
N ASN A 133 4.28 -14.57 -4.55
CA ASN A 133 4.41 -15.47 -5.69
C ASN A 133 3.08 -15.77 -6.38
N GLU A 134 1.99 -15.73 -5.61
CA GLU A 134 0.63 -15.91 -6.08
C GLU A 134 -0.35 -14.98 -5.35
N SER A 135 -1.53 -14.80 -5.92
CA SER A 135 -2.59 -14.05 -5.26
C SER A 135 -3.17 -14.84 -4.10
N VAL A 136 -3.26 -14.19 -2.94
CA VAL A 136 -3.86 -14.75 -1.73
C VAL A 136 -5.35 -14.41 -1.69
N LYS A 137 -6.19 -15.43 -1.53
CA LYS A 137 -7.66 -15.31 -1.48
C LYS A 137 -8.20 -15.40 -0.05
N ASP A 138 -7.35 -15.64 0.92
CA ASP A 138 -7.68 -15.69 2.34
C ASP A 138 -7.34 -14.37 3.01
N TYR A 139 -8.36 -13.66 3.45
CA TYR A 139 -8.22 -12.36 4.13
C TYR A 139 -7.41 -12.45 5.43
N LEU A 140 -7.59 -13.53 6.21
CA LEU A 140 -6.85 -13.72 7.47
C LEU A 140 -5.38 -13.99 7.21
N LEU A 141 -5.06 -14.70 6.14
CA LEU A 141 -3.67 -14.95 5.75
C LEU A 141 -2.96 -13.65 5.38
N ILE A 142 -3.62 -12.72 4.70
CA ILE A 142 -3.08 -11.39 4.42
C ILE A 142 -2.75 -10.65 5.72
N GLY A 143 -3.65 -10.64 6.70
CA GLY A 143 -3.42 -10.05 8.02
C GLY A 143 -2.20 -10.67 8.74
N ASN A 144 -2.05 -11.98 8.67
CA ASN A 144 -0.90 -12.69 9.24
C ASN A 144 0.43 -12.32 8.55
N ILE A 145 0.42 -12.16 7.22
CA ILE A 145 1.60 -11.71 6.46
C ILE A 145 2.02 -10.31 6.92
N TYR A 146 1.08 -9.35 7.02
CA TYR A 146 1.37 -8.01 7.54
C TYR A 146 1.97 -8.06 8.94
N THR A 147 1.36 -8.84 9.85
CA THR A 147 1.84 -8.99 11.23
C THR A 147 3.28 -9.50 11.28
N LYS A 148 3.62 -10.48 10.45
CA LYS A 148 5.00 -11.01 10.38
C LYS A 148 5.99 -9.99 9.81
N LEU A 149 5.61 -9.26 8.77
CA LEU A 149 6.46 -8.25 8.17
C LEU A 149 6.75 -7.08 9.12
N PHE A 150 5.72 -6.61 9.86
CA PHE A 150 5.91 -5.56 10.88
C PHE A 150 6.85 -5.96 12.02
N ARG A 151 6.94 -7.26 12.33
CA ARG A 151 7.89 -7.76 13.35
C ARG A 151 9.35 -7.71 12.90
N LEU A 152 9.62 -7.58 11.62
CA LEU A 152 10.99 -7.44 11.10
C LEU A 152 11.57 -6.04 11.36
N PHE A 153 10.73 -5.09 11.66
CA PHE A 153 11.10 -3.70 11.98
C PHE A 153 10.61 -3.35 13.39
N PRO A 154 11.14 -4.04 14.42
CA PRO A 154 10.89 -3.59 15.77
C PRO A 154 11.55 -2.23 15.88
N SER A 155 10.79 -1.31 16.01
CA SER A 155 11.13 0.04 16.39
C SER A 155 11.52 0.02 17.84
#